data_d1ea93288d4ee224de536521e0d48de8
#
_entry.id   d1ea93288d4ee224de536521e0d48de8
#
_cell.length_a   1.000
_cell.length_b   1.000
_cell.length_c   1.000
_cell.angle_alpha   90.00
_cell.angle_beta   90.00
_cell.angle_gamma   90.00
#
_symmetry.space_group_name_H-M   'P 1'
#
loop_
_entity.id
_entity.type
_entity.pdbx_description
1 polymer ?
#
loop_
_entity_poly.entity_id
_entity_poly.type
_entity_poly.pdbx_seq_one_letter_code
_entity_poly.pdbx_strand_id
1 'polypeptide(L)'
;MGLDFRFGMIMGLCGMLMSSAHAVWASEPSHYAAVIDAGSSGSRLYLYRVIDARASYPIVRDVMSYEPKDLPGLSSFKGQPERAVREGVQPLLNALDAFLDRHHIASHAVHLSLIATGGMRSMASAERALILDAVKKTLQIRAYHVERVEVISGQMEGFYAWIDINALAKRLNQTHLPSLGIVEIGGSSAQIAFEVSREGPGVVEFSGGNVRRRVYSESFQGLGQNASRKRMIQFGSVSDGSINACFPSGLDREPLATDLPKEVTGQFNLSLCSALYRQVLKEFPLQALKASEGRSTSFLAIGNGSPIGAIEGALKVWNLAETSLSGLADRVSGACSTSWERVKRHFGGAFSSPNQCANGVFIHTFLFDDDGLGLRSDQVRAKKRIQGREPTWTRGFLMAERSF
;
A
#
# COMPACT_ATOMS: atom_id res chain seq x y z
N MET A 1 -39.89 -46.44 -83.44
CA MET A 1 -39.80 -44.97 -83.60
C MET A 1 -39.53 -44.36 -82.26
N GLY A 2 -38.33 -44.12 -81.91
CA GLY A 2 -37.87 -43.50 -80.69
C GLY A 2 -36.74 -42.58 -81.01
N LEU A 3 -36.85 -41.32 -80.72
CA LEU A 3 -35.79 -40.29 -80.84
C LEU A 3 -35.12 -40.09 -79.47
N ASP A 4 -33.85 -40.43 -79.47
CA ASP A 4 -32.95 -40.06 -78.33
C ASP A 4 -32.63 -38.60 -78.40
N PHE A 5 -32.87 -37.88 -77.28
CA PHE A 5 -32.32 -36.53 -77.01
C PHE A 5 -31.32 -36.62 -75.86
N ARG A 6 -30.04 -36.50 -76.16
CA ARG A 6 -28.94 -36.32 -75.18
C ARG A 6 -28.89 -34.84 -74.83
N PHE A 7 -29.13 -34.52 -73.58
CA PHE A 7 -28.80 -33.21 -72.99
C PHE A 7 -27.43 -33.26 -72.34
N GLY A 8 -26.48 -32.48 -72.86
CA GLY A 8 -25.16 -32.27 -72.29
C GLY A 8 -25.23 -31.26 -71.15
N MET A 9 -24.88 -31.70 -69.98
CA MET A 9 -24.78 -30.84 -68.76
C MET A 9 -23.38 -30.26 -68.67
N ILE A 10 -23.25 -28.94 -68.95
CA ILE A 10 -22.03 -28.17 -68.72
C ILE A 10 -21.98 -27.80 -67.22
N MET A 11 -21.12 -28.45 -66.50
CA MET A 11 -20.82 -28.06 -65.11
C MET A 11 -19.85 -26.86 -65.15
N GLY A 12 -20.35 -25.65 -64.87
CA GLY A 12 -19.58 -24.48 -64.62
C GLY A 12 -19.05 -24.52 -63.16
N LEU A 13 -17.73 -24.75 -62.99
CA LEU A 13 -17.03 -24.66 -61.69
C LEU A 13 -16.88 -23.17 -61.33
N CYS A 14 -17.77 -22.65 -60.52
CA CYS A 14 -17.62 -21.32 -59.91
C CYS A 14 -16.78 -21.47 -58.64
N GLY A 15 -15.47 -21.30 -58.79
CA GLY A 15 -14.54 -21.29 -57.66
C GLY A 15 -14.73 -20.03 -56.80
N MET A 16 -15.49 -20.12 -55.72
CA MET A 16 -15.49 -19.09 -54.68
C MET A 16 -14.14 -19.13 -53.95
N LEU A 17 -13.27 -18.21 -54.28
CA LEU A 17 -12.11 -17.84 -53.47
C LEU A 17 -12.63 -17.19 -52.17
N MET A 18 -12.84 -17.98 -51.13
CA MET A 18 -13.01 -17.46 -49.79
C MET A 18 -11.64 -16.90 -49.32
N SER A 19 -11.45 -15.61 -49.53
CA SER A 19 -10.39 -14.87 -48.90
C SER A 19 -10.68 -14.81 -47.40
N SER A 20 -10.09 -15.73 -46.65
CA SER A 20 -10.08 -15.66 -45.17
C SER A 20 -9.26 -14.46 -44.76
N ALA A 21 -9.90 -13.31 -44.61
CA ALA A 21 -9.33 -12.16 -43.93
C ALA A 21 -9.09 -12.56 -42.46
N HIS A 22 -7.91 -13.05 -42.18
CA HIS A 22 -7.43 -13.13 -40.79
C HIS A 22 -7.33 -11.70 -40.29
N ALA A 23 -8.35 -11.26 -39.54
CA ALA A 23 -8.23 -10.04 -38.76
C ALA A 23 -7.03 -10.22 -37.80
N VAL A 24 -5.89 -9.68 -38.18
CA VAL A 24 -4.77 -9.52 -37.28
C VAL A 24 -5.22 -8.51 -36.22
N TRP A 25 -5.67 -9.03 -35.10
CA TRP A 25 -5.92 -8.23 -33.93
C TRP A 25 -4.57 -7.67 -33.54
N ALA A 26 -4.30 -6.42 -33.93
CA ALA A 26 -3.13 -5.71 -33.44
C ALA A 26 -3.16 -5.77 -31.91
N SER A 27 -2.22 -6.47 -31.32
CA SER A 27 -2.09 -6.49 -29.86
C SER A 27 -1.96 -5.06 -29.38
N GLU A 28 -2.75 -4.67 -28.39
CA GLU A 28 -2.61 -3.34 -27.79
C GLU A 28 -1.14 -3.14 -27.34
N PRO A 29 -0.56 -1.96 -27.59
CA PRO A 29 0.81 -1.67 -27.16
C PRO A 29 0.95 -1.96 -25.66
N SER A 30 1.97 -2.68 -25.30
CA SER A 30 2.22 -3.04 -23.92
C SER A 30 3.72 -3.01 -23.63
N HIS A 31 4.08 -2.58 -22.44
CA HIS A 31 5.47 -2.53 -21.96
C HIS A 31 5.57 -3.08 -20.54
N TYR A 32 6.79 -3.30 -20.08
CA TYR A 32 7.05 -3.68 -18.69
C TYR A 32 7.36 -2.43 -17.86
N ALA A 33 6.75 -2.32 -16.68
CA ALA A 33 7.04 -1.27 -15.72
C ALA A 33 7.45 -1.89 -14.38
N ALA A 34 8.62 -1.52 -13.90
CA ALA A 34 9.11 -1.90 -12.58
C ALA A 34 8.99 -0.70 -11.63
N VAL A 35 8.40 -0.92 -10.46
CA VAL A 35 8.31 0.09 -9.41
C VAL A 35 8.96 -0.43 -8.14
N ILE A 36 9.98 0.29 -7.67
CA ILE A 36 10.55 0.07 -6.34
C ILE A 36 9.82 1.02 -5.38
N ASP A 37 9.03 0.43 -4.48
CA ASP A 37 8.43 1.13 -3.33
C ASP A 37 9.47 1.20 -2.21
N ALA A 38 10.05 2.36 -1.99
CA ALA A 38 11.00 2.60 -0.91
C ALA A 38 10.27 3.09 0.35
N GLY A 39 9.67 2.15 1.06
CA GLY A 39 8.90 2.39 2.28
C GLY A 39 9.77 2.67 3.51
N SER A 40 9.13 3.10 4.60
CA SER A 40 9.81 3.39 5.88
C SER A 40 10.30 2.14 6.62
N SER A 41 9.60 1.02 6.48
CA SER A 41 9.92 -0.25 7.14
C SER A 41 10.67 -1.23 6.25
N GLY A 42 10.85 -0.91 4.96
CA GLY A 42 11.51 -1.77 3.98
C GLY A 42 11.23 -1.32 2.57
N SER A 43 12.00 -1.82 1.60
CA SER A 43 11.81 -1.56 0.18
C SER A 43 11.30 -2.81 -0.53
N ARG A 44 10.45 -2.63 -1.54
CA ARG A 44 9.81 -3.69 -2.30
C ARG A 44 9.92 -3.42 -3.78
N LEU A 45 9.97 -4.49 -4.57
CA LEU A 45 9.97 -4.41 -6.02
C LEU A 45 8.70 -5.04 -6.57
N TYR A 46 8.06 -4.32 -7.48
CA TYR A 46 6.93 -4.79 -8.26
C TYR A 46 7.26 -4.68 -9.74
N LEU A 47 7.00 -5.73 -10.51
CA LEU A 47 7.07 -5.71 -11.97
C LEU A 47 5.66 -5.93 -12.53
N TYR A 48 5.29 -5.07 -13.44
CA TYR A 48 3.98 -5.06 -14.09
C TYR A 48 4.10 -5.14 -15.60
N ARG A 49 3.08 -5.67 -16.24
CA ARG A 49 2.81 -5.46 -17.65
C ARG A 49 1.72 -4.40 -17.77
N VAL A 50 2.05 -3.29 -18.37
CA VAL A 50 1.15 -2.17 -18.63
C VAL A 50 0.65 -2.28 -20.06
N ILE A 51 -0.67 -2.27 -20.22
CA ILE A 51 -1.35 -2.34 -21.50
C ILE A 51 -2.09 -1.01 -21.68
N ASP A 52 -1.72 -0.28 -22.71
CA ASP A 52 -2.34 1.02 -23.00
C ASP A 52 -3.77 0.84 -23.48
N ALA A 53 -4.71 1.24 -22.66
CA ALA A 53 -6.11 1.29 -23.03
C ALA A 53 -6.45 2.63 -23.66
N ARG A 54 -6.69 2.67 -24.96
CA ARG A 54 -6.96 3.90 -25.72
C ARG A 54 -8.17 4.70 -25.23
N ALA A 55 -9.11 4.05 -24.54
CA ALA A 55 -10.38 4.65 -24.13
C ALA A 55 -10.52 4.99 -22.64
N SER A 56 -9.59 4.56 -21.78
CA SER A 56 -9.70 4.80 -20.33
C SER A 56 -8.31 5.00 -19.67
N TYR A 57 -8.01 4.31 -18.61
CA TYR A 57 -6.68 4.26 -17.98
C TYR A 57 -5.96 2.95 -18.33
N PRO A 58 -4.62 2.89 -18.20
CA PRO A 58 -3.85 1.68 -18.50
C PRO A 58 -4.31 0.47 -17.68
N ILE A 59 -4.34 -0.69 -18.30
CA ILE A 59 -4.56 -1.96 -17.61
C ILE A 59 -3.22 -2.44 -17.07
N VAL A 60 -3.07 -2.50 -15.76
CA VAL A 60 -1.83 -2.91 -15.09
C VAL A 60 -2.00 -4.33 -14.56
N ARG A 61 -1.17 -5.25 -15.04
CA ARG A 61 -1.17 -6.67 -14.64
C ARG A 61 0.08 -6.99 -13.85
N ASP A 62 -0.09 -7.66 -12.72
CA ASP A 62 1.02 -8.13 -11.91
C ASP A 62 1.83 -9.19 -12.67
N VAL A 63 3.15 -9.08 -12.67
CA VAL A 63 4.08 -10.05 -13.25
C VAL A 63 4.93 -10.66 -12.16
N MET A 64 5.54 -9.83 -11.29
CA MET A 64 6.39 -10.25 -10.20
C MET A 64 6.27 -9.26 -9.04
N SER A 65 6.37 -9.79 -7.82
CA SER A 65 6.64 -8.99 -6.62
C SER A 65 7.78 -9.62 -5.84
N TYR A 66 8.66 -8.80 -5.29
CA TYR A 66 9.75 -9.24 -4.44
C TYR A 66 9.85 -8.35 -3.21
N GLU A 67 9.62 -8.95 -2.05
CA GLU A 67 9.60 -8.30 -0.74
C GLU A 67 10.52 -9.06 0.22
N PRO A 68 11.80 -8.69 0.28
CA PRO A 68 12.73 -9.31 1.21
C PRO A 68 12.41 -8.91 2.65
N LYS A 69 12.39 -9.88 3.57
CA LYS A 69 11.94 -9.68 4.95
C LYS A 69 12.84 -8.74 5.76
N ASP A 70 14.13 -8.76 5.45
CA ASP A 70 15.15 -8.07 6.24
C ASP A 70 15.78 -6.87 5.52
N LEU A 71 15.13 -6.38 4.44
CA LEU A 71 15.62 -5.22 3.73
C LEU A 71 15.16 -3.94 4.43
N PRO A 72 16.07 -3.15 5.00
CA PRO A 72 15.70 -1.93 5.71
C PRO A 72 15.19 -0.86 4.74
N GLY A 73 14.34 0.04 5.25
CA GLY A 73 13.89 1.21 4.48
C GLY A 73 15.05 2.15 4.20
N LEU A 74 15.02 2.88 3.07
CA LEU A 74 16.10 3.77 2.65
C LEU A 74 16.42 4.86 3.70
N SER A 75 15.44 5.28 4.47
CA SER A 75 15.64 6.29 5.53
C SER A 75 16.53 5.82 6.69
N SER A 76 16.74 4.51 6.85
CA SER A 76 17.66 3.98 7.86
C SER A 76 19.14 4.17 7.51
N PHE A 77 19.44 4.51 6.26
CA PHE A 77 20.79 4.79 5.76
C PHE A 77 21.16 6.27 5.78
N LYS A 78 20.61 7.03 6.73
CA LYS A 78 20.92 8.44 6.92
C LYS A 78 22.44 8.70 6.96
N GLY A 79 22.94 9.61 6.09
CA GLY A 79 24.36 9.92 5.98
C GLY A 79 25.21 8.84 5.28
N GLN A 80 24.61 7.79 4.71
CA GLN A 80 25.32 6.64 4.11
C GLN A 80 24.75 6.29 2.73
N PRO A 81 24.80 7.19 1.73
CA PRO A 81 24.13 7.00 0.44
C PRO A 81 24.63 5.76 -0.33
N GLU A 82 25.92 5.43 -0.27
CA GLU A 82 26.49 4.25 -0.94
C GLU A 82 25.98 2.94 -0.28
N ARG A 83 25.79 2.97 1.04
CA ARG A 83 25.19 1.86 1.77
C ARG A 83 23.70 1.69 1.45
N ALA A 84 22.97 2.80 1.30
CA ALA A 84 21.57 2.79 0.87
C ALA A 84 21.40 2.08 -0.47
N VAL A 85 22.32 2.35 -1.42
CA VAL A 85 22.35 1.65 -2.71
C VAL A 85 22.68 0.18 -2.53
N ARG A 86 23.82 -0.13 -1.89
CA ARG A 86 24.34 -1.50 -1.81
C ARG A 86 23.44 -2.43 -1.02
N GLU A 87 22.88 -1.95 0.09
CA GLU A 87 22.11 -2.75 1.04
C GLU A 87 20.59 -2.55 0.91
N GLY A 88 20.13 -1.39 0.40
CA GLY A 88 18.71 -1.06 0.29
C GLY A 88 18.11 -1.23 -1.11
N VAL A 89 18.93 -1.08 -2.19
CA VAL A 89 18.42 -1.12 -3.59
C VAL A 89 18.96 -2.29 -4.37
N GLN A 90 20.26 -2.57 -4.26
CA GLN A 90 20.94 -3.61 -5.05
C GLN A 90 20.29 -5.00 -4.96
N PRO A 91 19.83 -5.47 -3.79
CA PRO A 91 19.14 -6.76 -3.71
C PRO A 91 17.86 -6.83 -4.56
N LEU A 92 17.13 -5.71 -4.68
CA LEU A 92 15.92 -5.63 -5.49
C LEU A 92 16.26 -5.66 -6.99
N LEU A 93 17.31 -4.95 -7.40
CA LEU A 93 17.79 -4.96 -8.78
C LEU A 93 18.29 -6.34 -9.19
N ASN A 94 19.03 -7.02 -8.32
CA ASN A 94 19.50 -8.38 -8.59
C ASN A 94 18.32 -9.35 -8.77
N ALA A 95 17.26 -9.20 -7.97
CA ALA A 95 16.06 -10.02 -8.12
C ALA A 95 15.32 -9.71 -9.44
N LEU A 96 15.29 -8.44 -9.85
CA LEU A 96 14.72 -8.04 -11.14
C LEU A 96 15.52 -8.63 -12.29
N ASP A 97 16.85 -8.44 -12.31
CA ASP A 97 17.74 -8.95 -13.36
C ASP A 97 17.56 -10.49 -13.49
N ALA A 98 17.63 -11.23 -12.39
CA ALA A 98 17.46 -12.68 -12.39
C ALA A 98 16.08 -13.14 -12.91
N PHE A 99 15.02 -12.35 -12.66
CA PHE A 99 13.72 -12.63 -13.22
C PHE A 99 13.68 -12.37 -14.74
N LEU A 100 14.20 -11.24 -15.19
CA LEU A 100 14.21 -10.85 -16.59
C LEU A 100 15.02 -11.84 -17.44
N ASP A 101 16.20 -12.26 -16.96
CA ASP A 101 17.03 -13.25 -17.63
C ASP A 101 16.32 -14.60 -17.78
N ARG A 102 15.68 -15.07 -16.71
CA ARG A 102 14.90 -16.33 -16.72
C ARG A 102 13.75 -16.32 -17.71
N HIS A 103 13.12 -15.16 -17.89
CA HIS A 103 11.96 -15.01 -18.77
C HIS A 103 12.31 -14.43 -20.14
N HIS A 104 13.61 -14.26 -20.45
CA HIS A 104 14.11 -13.71 -21.71
C HIS A 104 13.54 -12.33 -22.05
N ILE A 105 13.36 -11.49 -21.01
CA ILE A 105 12.90 -10.10 -21.15
C ILE A 105 14.14 -9.21 -21.16
N ALA A 106 14.31 -8.41 -22.23
CA ALA A 106 15.42 -7.50 -22.32
C ALA A 106 15.29 -6.35 -21.32
N SER A 107 16.35 -6.02 -20.58
CA SER A 107 16.34 -4.98 -19.55
C SER A 107 15.92 -3.61 -20.10
N HIS A 108 16.29 -3.28 -21.34
CA HIS A 108 15.89 -2.04 -22.00
C HIS A 108 14.38 -1.96 -22.36
N ALA A 109 13.64 -3.06 -22.24
CA ALA A 109 12.19 -3.07 -22.40
C ALA A 109 11.44 -2.75 -21.08
N VAL A 110 12.18 -2.47 -20.00
CA VAL A 110 11.60 -2.21 -18.67
C VAL A 110 11.74 -0.74 -18.29
N HIS A 111 10.62 -0.09 -18.03
CA HIS A 111 10.53 1.25 -17.45
C HIS A 111 10.62 1.14 -15.93
N LEU A 112 11.67 1.70 -15.33
CA LEU A 112 11.96 1.55 -13.90
C LEU A 112 11.76 2.88 -13.17
N SER A 113 10.95 2.84 -12.13
CA SER A 113 10.79 3.94 -11.18
C SER A 113 11.16 3.50 -9.76
N LEU A 114 11.90 4.33 -9.03
CA LEU A 114 12.04 4.21 -7.59
C LEU A 114 11.28 5.35 -6.93
N ILE A 115 10.26 4.99 -6.17
CA ILE A 115 9.36 5.95 -5.52
C ILE A 115 9.45 5.74 -4.01
N ALA A 116 9.93 6.75 -3.31
CA ALA A 116 10.05 6.72 -1.86
C ALA A 116 8.85 7.41 -1.18
N THR A 117 8.54 6.97 0.03
CA THR A 117 7.34 7.36 0.76
C THR A 117 7.66 7.91 2.17
N GLY A 118 6.83 7.66 3.16
CA GLY A 118 6.81 8.24 4.50
C GLY A 118 8.16 8.31 5.22
N GLY A 119 8.99 7.28 5.11
CA GLY A 119 10.31 7.26 5.74
C GLY A 119 11.23 8.34 5.19
N MET A 120 11.30 8.46 3.88
CA MET A 120 12.13 9.47 3.22
C MET A 120 11.55 10.89 3.37
N ARG A 121 10.23 11.03 3.46
CA ARG A 121 9.60 12.34 3.74
C ARG A 121 10.04 12.95 5.06
N SER A 122 10.28 12.12 6.07
CA SER A 122 10.69 12.59 7.41
C SER A 122 12.18 12.98 7.51
N MET A 123 12.99 12.71 6.49
CA MET A 123 14.39 13.08 6.45
C MET A 123 14.60 14.56 6.08
N ALA A 124 15.71 15.15 6.53
CA ALA A 124 16.16 16.44 6.06
C ALA A 124 16.40 16.43 4.53
N SER A 125 16.01 17.51 3.83
CA SER A 125 16.04 17.56 2.36
C SER A 125 17.43 17.27 1.77
N ALA A 126 18.49 17.79 2.37
CA ALA A 126 19.87 17.55 1.91
C ALA A 126 20.28 16.08 2.06
N GLU A 127 19.98 15.43 3.17
CA GLU A 127 20.31 14.01 3.39
C GLU A 127 19.52 13.10 2.45
N ARG A 128 18.24 13.42 2.26
CA ARG A 128 17.37 12.72 1.30
C ARG A 128 17.89 12.83 -0.14
N ALA A 129 18.32 14.03 -0.53
CA ALA A 129 18.89 14.28 -1.87
C ALA A 129 20.13 13.42 -2.14
N LEU A 130 21.05 13.30 -1.17
CA LEU A 130 22.25 12.48 -1.30
C LEU A 130 21.92 11.00 -1.58
N ILE A 131 20.93 10.44 -0.88
CA ILE A 131 20.52 9.06 -1.12
C ILE A 131 19.88 8.91 -2.50
N LEU A 132 18.96 9.80 -2.86
CA LEU A 132 18.27 9.73 -4.16
C LEU A 132 19.25 9.91 -5.33
N ASP A 133 20.23 10.79 -5.20
CA ASP A 133 21.26 11.00 -6.23
C ASP A 133 22.15 9.76 -6.41
N ALA A 134 22.56 9.11 -5.32
CA ALA A 134 23.32 7.87 -5.36
C ALA A 134 22.51 6.73 -6.03
N VAL A 135 21.23 6.61 -5.67
CA VAL A 135 20.30 5.67 -6.30
C VAL A 135 20.15 5.97 -7.79
N LYS A 136 19.88 7.21 -8.16
CA LYS A 136 19.69 7.63 -9.56
C LYS A 136 20.93 7.30 -10.41
N LYS A 137 22.12 7.63 -9.93
CA LYS A 137 23.39 7.28 -10.60
C LYS A 137 23.52 5.77 -10.81
N THR A 138 23.16 4.97 -9.80
CA THR A 138 23.22 3.51 -9.89
C THR A 138 22.22 2.95 -10.89
N LEU A 139 21.02 3.50 -10.98
CA LEU A 139 20.01 3.05 -11.94
C LEU A 139 20.41 3.44 -13.38
N GLN A 140 20.99 4.63 -13.58
CA GLN A 140 21.37 5.13 -14.90
C GLN A 140 22.50 4.34 -15.60
N ILE A 141 23.33 3.62 -14.85
CA ILE A 141 24.36 2.74 -15.44
C ILE A 141 23.80 1.37 -15.85
N ARG A 142 22.52 1.10 -15.55
CA ARG A 142 21.81 -0.10 -15.95
C ARG A 142 21.10 0.11 -17.28
N ALA A 143 20.76 -0.99 -17.95
CA ALA A 143 20.08 -0.96 -19.24
C ALA A 143 18.57 -0.71 -19.17
N TYR A 144 18.03 -0.27 -18.01
CA TYR A 144 16.62 0.09 -17.86
C TYR A 144 16.31 1.49 -18.39
N HIS A 145 15.07 1.72 -18.80
CA HIS A 145 14.55 3.08 -18.93
C HIS A 145 14.19 3.61 -17.55
N VAL A 146 15.03 4.48 -16.98
CA VAL A 146 14.79 5.07 -15.66
C VAL A 146 13.86 6.25 -15.82
N GLU A 147 12.62 6.09 -15.31
CA GLU A 147 11.57 7.10 -15.40
C GLU A 147 11.66 8.10 -14.25
N ARG A 148 11.58 7.60 -13.03
CA ARG A 148 11.52 8.44 -11.82
C ARG A 148 12.37 7.89 -10.69
N VAL A 149 13.05 8.80 -9.98
CA VAL A 149 13.70 8.54 -8.69
C VAL A 149 13.34 9.70 -7.78
N GLU A 150 12.29 9.52 -7.00
CA GLU A 150 11.70 10.64 -6.24
C GLU A 150 11.00 10.21 -4.95
N VAL A 151 10.63 11.19 -4.14
CA VAL A 151 9.74 11.03 -2.98
C VAL A 151 8.40 11.63 -3.33
N ILE A 152 7.35 10.81 -3.36
CA ILE A 152 5.98 11.31 -3.55
C ILE A 152 5.42 11.92 -2.26
N SER A 153 4.46 12.85 -2.43
CA SER A 153 3.70 13.36 -1.30
C SER A 153 2.82 12.25 -0.71
N GLY A 154 2.52 12.34 0.59
CA GLY A 154 1.63 11.37 1.20
C GLY A 154 0.18 11.47 0.67
N GLN A 155 -0.23 12.64 0.19
CA GLN A 155 -1.48 12.83 -0.53
C GLN A 155 -1.54 11.96 -1.79
N MET A 156 -0.47 11.98 -2.61
CA MET A 156 -0.41 11.16 -3.83
C MET A 156 -0.33 9.67 -3.52
N GLU A 157 0.37 9.27 -2.45
CA GLU A 157 0.39 7.89 -1.97
C GLU A 157 -1.03 7.37 -1.68
N GLY A 158 -1.81 8.12 -0.90
CA GLY A 158 -3.22 7.79 -0.62
C GLY A 158 -4.12 7.81 -1.86
N PHE A 159 -3.91 8.78 -2.75
CA PHE A 159 -4.65 8.89 -4.00
C PHE A 159 -4.41 7.69 -4.93
N TYR A 160 -3.16 7.26 -5.11
CA TYR A 160 -2.84 6.07 -5.91
C TYR A 160 -3.39 4.79 -5.29
N ALA A 161 -3.34 4.65 -3.96
CA ALA A 161 -3.96 3.52 -3.28
C ALA A 161 -5.48 3.48 -3.50
N TRP A 162 -6.15 4.65 -3.50
CA TRP A 162 -7.57 4.75 -3.82
C TRP A 162 -7.89 4.32 -5.26
N ILE A 163 -7.07 4.72 -6.25
CA ILE A 163 -7.22 4.29 -7.64
C ILE A 163 -7.15 2.78 -7.75
N ASP A 164 -6.11 2.17 -7.18
CA ASP A 164 -5.91 0.73 -7.25
C ASP A 164 -7.07 -0.07 -6.66
N ILE A 165 -7.52 0.31 -5.46
CA ILE A 165 -8.64 -0.36 -4.79
C ILE A 165 -9.91 -0.29 -5.62
N ASN A 166 -10.24 0.88 -6.17
CA ASN A 166 -11.43 1.07 -6.95
C ASN A 166 -11.35 0.39 -8.33
N ALA A 167 -10.16 0.30 -8.92
CA ALA A 167 -9.92 -0.51 -10.11
C ALA A 167 -10.10 -2.01 -9.82
N LEU A 168 -9.48 -2.53 -8.76
CA LEU A 168 -9.63 -3.93 -8.33
C LEU A 168 -11.08 -4.29 -7.99
N ALA A 169 -11.79 -3.38 -7.32
CA ALA A 169 -13.21 -3.55 -6.99
C ALA A 169 -14.14 -3.34 -8.20
N LYS A 170 -13.59 -3.03 -9.38
CA LYS A 170 -14.34 -2.71 -10.62
C LYS A 170 -15.31 -1.54 -10.45
N ARG A 171 -14.97 -0.56 -9.61
CA ARG A 171 -15.80 0.64 -9.35
C ARG A 171 -15.29 1.89 -10.06
N LEU A 172 -14.02 1.90 -10.46
CA LEU A 172 -13.37 3.08 -11.00
C LEU A 172 -14.09 3.61 -12.25
N ASN A 173 -14.52 2.72 -13.16
CA ASN A 173 -15.25 3.04 -14.40
C ASN A 173 -16.78 3.05 -14.26
N GLN A 174 -17.32 2.77 -13.08
CA GLN A 174 -18.78 2.67 -12.89
C GLN A 174 -19.28 3.87 -12.10
N THR A 175 -19.57 4.96 -12.81
CA THR A 175 -20.00 6.24 -12.19
C THR A 175 -21.30 6.14 -11.40
N HIS A 176 -22.14 5.12 -11.67
CA HIS A 176 -23.37 4.87 -10.93
C HIS A 176 -23.16 4.12 -9.61
N LEU A 177 -21.97 3.56 -9.37
CA LEU A 177 -21.61 2.94 -8.12
C LEU A 177 -20.75 3.89 -7.27
N PRO A 178 -21.03 3.99 -5.98
CA PRO A 178 -20.18 4.74 -5.08
C PRO A 178 -18.78 4.10 -5.03
N SER A 179 -17.75 4.90 -5.05
CA SER A 179 -16.39 4.43 -4.83
C SER A 179 -16.18 4.00 -3.37
N LEU A 180 -15.14 3.20 -3.15
CA LEU A 180 -14.68 2.87 -1.81
C LEU A 180 -13.68 3.92 -1.36
N GLY A 181 -13.79 4.37 -0.12
CA GLY A 181 -12.72 5.08 0.56
C GLY A 181 -11.61 4.12 0.98
N ILE A 182 -10.44 4.65 1.28
CA ILE A 182 -9.33 3.90 1.85
C ILE A 182 -8.86 4.53 3.16
N VAL A 183 -8.40 3.70 4.08
CA VAL A 183 -7.50 4.08 5.17
C VAL A 183 -6.30 3.16 5.10
N GLU A 184 -5.12 3.75 4.97
CA GLU A 184 -3.84 3.04 4.96
C GLU A 184 -3.02 3.43 6.17
N ILE A 185 -2.43 2.44 6.87
CA ILE A 185 -1.55 2.68 8.01
C ILE A 185 -0.20 2.02 7.72
N GLY A 186 0.77 2.84 7.40
CA GLY A 186 2.17 2.41 7.21
C GLY A 186 2.99 2.45 8.50
N GLY A 187 4.32 2.41 8.36
CA GLY A 187 5.24 2.52 9.50
C GLY A 187 5.39 3.96 10.03
N SER A 188 5.46 4.95 9.13
CA SER A 188 5.74 6.36 9.46
C SER A 188 4.55 7.29 9.27
N SER A 189 3.60 6.95 8.39
CA SER A 189 2.44 7.78 8.08
C SER A 189 1.18 6.94 7.96
N ALA A 190 0.03 7.59 8.07
CA ALA A 190 -1.26 7.06 7.71
C ALA A 190 -1.89 7.93 6.61
N GLN A 191 -2.66 7.32 5.71
CA GLN A 191 -3.36 7.99 4.62
C GLN A 191 -4.85 7.70 4.69
N ILE A 192 -5.66 8.69 4.30
CA ILE A 192 -7.07 8.51 4.01
C ILE A 192 -7.37 9.10 2.65
N ALA A 193 -8.15 8.39 1.82
CA ALA A 193 -8.64 8.96 0.57
C ALA A 193 -10.05 8.44 0.27
N PHE A 194 -10.92 9.34 -0.24
CA PHE A 194 -12.30 9.04 -0.61
C PHE A 194 -12.84 10.07 -1.60
N GLU A 195 -13.84 9.66 -2.36
CA GLU A 195 -14.48 10.52 -3.36
C GLU A 195 -15.31 11.62 -2.71
N VAL A 196 -15.24 12.82 -3.30
CA VAL A 196 -16.00 14.01 -2.88
C VAL A 196 -16.68 14.66 -4.08
N SER A 197 -17.76 15.39 -3.81
CA SER A 197 -18.54 16.06 -4.87
C SER A 197 -17.95 17.44 -5.25
N ARG A 198 -17.19 18.07 -4.36
CA ARG A 198 -16.70 19.45 -4.49
C ARG A 198 -15.19 19.52 -4.58
N GLU A 199 -14.70 20.53 -5.28
CA GLU A 199 -13.29 20.94 -5.24
C GLU A 199 -12.96 21.59 -3.90
N GLY A 200 -11.69 21.49 -3.49
CA GLY A 200 -11.21 22.10 -2.26
C GLY A 200 -9.79 21.67 -1.90
N PRO A 201 -9.27 22.18 -0.79
CA PRO A 201 -7.97 21.73 -0.29
C PRO A 201 -7.95 20.21 -0.08
N GLY A 202 -6.85 19.56 -0.46
CA GLY A 202 -6.69 18.13 -0.32
C GLY A 202 -7.38 17.29 -1.42
N VAL A 203 -8.08 17.92 -2.38
CA VAL A 203 -8.77 17.22 -3.46
C VAL A 203 -7.85 17.08 -4.68
N VAL A 204 -7.75 15.87 -5.20
CA VAL A 204 -7.05 15.50 -6.44
C VAL A 204 -8.08 14.97 -7.44
N GLU A 205 -7.94 15.33 -8.71
CA GLU A 205 -8.81 14.83 -9.76
C GLU A 205 -8.20 13.59 -10.44
N PHE A 206 -8.95 12.51 -10.52
CA PHE A 206 -8.67 11.38 -11.38
C PHE A 206 -9.41 11.56 -12.70
N SER A 207 -8.70 11.50 -13.81
CA SER A 207 -9.27 11.54 -15.15
C SER A 207 -8.81 10.34 -15.97
N GLY A 208 -9.73 9.48 -16.36
CA GLY A 208 -9.47 8.27 -17.13
C GLY A 208 -10.56 8.01 -18.15
N GLY A 209 -10.29 8.27 -19.46
CA GLY A 209 -11.31 8.17 -20.50
C GLY A 209 -12.48 9.13 -20.24
N ASN A 210 -13.68 8.59 -20.12
CA ASN A 210 -14.89 9.34 -19.80
C ASN A 210 -15.16 9.48 -18.29
N VAL A 211 -14.25 9.00 -17.45
CA VAL A 211 -14.42 9.01 -16.01
C VAL A 211 -13.64 10.17 -15.40
N ARG A 212 -14.34 10.99 -14.65
CA ARG A 212 -13.74 12.01 -13.79
C ARG A 212 -14.23 11.80 -12.37
N ARG A 213 -13.29 11.78 -11.43
CA ARG A 213 -13.59 11.64 -10.01
C ARG A 213 -12.75 12.59 -9.19
N ARG A 214 -13.35 13.27 -8.23
CA ARG A 214 -12.66 14.11 -7.26
C ARG A 214 -12.43 13.32 -6.00
N VAL A 215 -11.18 13.24 -5.58
CA VAL A 215 -10.76 12.41 -4.45
C VAL A 215 -10.09 13.31 -3.43
N TYR A 216 -10.70 13.43 -2.26
CA TYR A 216 -10.00 13.97 -1.11
C TYR A 216 -8.96 12.95 -0.68
N SER A 217 -7.72 13.37 -0.55
CA SER A 217 -6.63 12.54 -0.06
C SER A 217 -5.75 13.33 0.89
N GLU A 218 -5.51 12.76 2.06
CA GLU A 218 -4.67 13.37 3.09
C GLU A 218 -3.76 12.33 3.72
N SER A 219 -2.58 12.78 4.15
CA SER A 219 -1.58 11.96 4.81
C SER A 219 -1.13 12.60 6.10
N PHE A 220 -1.11 11.81 7.16
CA PHE A 220 -0.68 12.20 8.49
C PHE A 220 0.71 11.65 8.76
N GLN A 221 1.73 12.43 8.42
CA GLN A 221 3.12 12.08 8.69
C GLN A 221 3.35 12.05 10.20
N GLY A 222 3.77 10.90 10.73
CA GLY A 222 3.93 10.68 12.17
C GLY A 222 2.79 9.87 12.80
N LEU A 223 1.73 9.52 12.04
CA LEU A 223 0.66 8.60 12.45
C LEU A 223 0.76 7.20 11.83
N GLY A 224 1.93 6.79 11.31
CA GLY A 224 2.19 5.37 11.08
C GLY A 224 2.35 4.62 12.41
N GLN A 225 2.15 3.30 12.40
CA GLN A 225 2.18 2.48 13.62
C GLN A 225 3.48 2.59 14.43
N ASN A 226 4.64 2.72 13.76
CA ASN A 226 5.93 2.85 14.45
C ASN A 226 6.12 4.28 14.98
N ALA A 227 5.76 5.28 14.18
CA ALA A 227 5.91 6.68 14.55
C ALA A 227 4.97 7.07 15.70
N SER A 228 3.70 6.65 15.64
CA SER A 228 2.72 6.90 16.70
C SER A 228 3.09 6.18 18.01
N ARG A 229 3.58 4.94 17.91
CA ARG A 229 4.06 4.19 19.09
C ARG A 229 5.26 4.89 19.76
N LYS A 230 6.20 5.40 18.97
CA LYS A 230 7.34 6.17 19.50
C LYS A 230 6.88 7.41 20.28
N ARG A 231 5.93 8.17 19.73
CA ARG A 231 5.33 9.33 20.41
C ARG A 231 4.58 8.93 21.69
N MET A 232 3.78 7.88 21.62
CA MET A 232 3.05 7.34 22.76
C MET A 232 3.98 6.95 23.92
N ILE A 233 5.12 6.30 23.62
CA ILE A 233 6.13 5.96 24.64
C ILE A 233 6.72 7.23 25.26
N GLN A 234 6.97 8.27 24.46
CA GLN A 234 7.47 9.56 24.98
C GLN A 234 6.48 10.20 25.97
N PHE A 235 5.18 10.20 25.66
CA PHE A 235 4.13 10.68 26.57
C PHE A 235 4.04 9.84 27.85
N GLY A 236 4.07 8.52 27.72
CA GLY A 236 3.95 7.60 28.86
C GLY A 236 5.16 7.57 29.79
N SER A 237 6.30 8.19 29.41
CA SER A 237 7.55 8.19 30.18
C SER A 237 7.73 9.39 31.10
N VAL A 238 6.72 10.25 31.25
CA VAL A 238 6.85 11.53 32.00
C VAL A 238 6.82 11.34 33.50
N SER A 239 6.35 10.20 34.02
CA SER A 239 6.37 9.90 35.45
C SER A 239 7.27 8.70 35.72
N ASP A 240 8.43 8.97 36.32
CA ASP A 240 9.30 7.99 36.98
C ASP A 240 9.61 6.67 36.21
N GLY A 241 9.93 6.84 34.98
CA GLY A 241 10.95 6.03 34.29
C GLY A 241 10.61 4.63 33.85
N SER A 242 9.40 4.11 33.69
CA SER A 242 9.34 2.86 32.91
C SER A 242 8.01 2.13 32.76
N ILE A 243 7.00 2.41 33.54
CA ILE A 243 5.74 1.67 33.44
C ILE A 243 4.90 2.24 32.29
N ASN A 244 4.58 1.40 31.30
CA ASN A 244 3.76 1.80 30.16
C ASN A 244 2.50 0.93 30.02
N ALA A 245 1.36 1.60 30.00
CA ALA A 245 0.04 0.97 29.93
C ALA A 245 -0.29 0.30 28.58
N CYS A 246 0.55 0.44 27.55
CA CYS A 246 0.32 -0.16 26.25
C CYS A 246 1.00 -1.51 26.04
N PHE A 247 1.73 -2.00 27.03
CA PHE A 247 2.47 -3.27 26.96
C PHE A 247 2.04 -4.25 28.04
N PRO A 248 2.05 -5.57 27.77
CA PRO A 248 1.63 -6.58 28.73
C PRO A 248 2.54 -6.62 29.95
N SER A 249 2.01 -7.00 31.10
CA SER A 249 2.76 -7.19 32.34
C SER A 249 3.79 -8.30 32.20
N GLY A 250 4.92 -8.18 32.92
CA GLY A 250 6.04 -9.12 32.78
C GLY A 250 6.92 -8.86 31.56
N LEU A 251 6.66 -7.80 30.80
CA LEU A 251 7.63 -7.20 29.92
C LEU A 251 8.50 -6.32 30.80
N ASP A 252 9.74 -6.74 31.06
CA ASP A 252 10.66 -6.02 31.92
C ASP A 252 11.89 -5.60 31.13
N ARG A 253 12.09 -4.29 31.03
CA ARG A 253 13.27 -3.63 30.46
C ARG A 253 13.71 -4.14 29.07
N GLU A 254 12.76 -4.61 28.23
CA GLU A 254 13.09 -4.93 26.84
C GLU A 254 13.15 -3.65 25.98
N PRO A 255 14.20 -3.45 25.17
CA PRO A 255 14.23 -2.39 24.17
C PRO A 255 13.18 -2.67 23.10
N LEU A 256 12.19 -1.78 22.97
CA LEU A 256 11.03 -1.99 22.07
C LEU A 256 11.31 -1.64 20.61
N ALA A 257 12.38 -0.92 20.35
CA ALA A 257 12.89 -0.62 19.02
C ALA A 257 14.35 -0.17 19.13
N THR A 258 15.15 -0.44 18.13
CA THR A 258 16.58 -0.09 18.06
C THR A 258 16.86 1.41 18.12
N ASP A 259 15.84 2.25 17.88
CA ASP A 259 15.93 3.71 17.86
C ASP A 259 15.31 4.39 19.09
N LEU A 260 14.80 3.61 20.07
CA LEU A 260 14.27 4.13 21.33
C LEU A 260 15.29 3.88 22.45
N PRO A 261 15.78 4.94 23.12
CA PRO A 261 16.82 4.83 24.14
C PRO A 261 16.30 4.31 25.49
N LYS A 262 15.03 3.89 25.59
CA LYS A 262 14.39 3.54 26.86
C LYS A 262 13.85 2.12 26.86
N GLU A 263 14.20 1.42 27.92
CA GLU A 263 13.60 0.18 28.34
C GLU A 263 12.19 0.46 28.88
N VAL A 264 11.23 -0.41 28.58
CA VAL A 264 9.82 -0.26 29.00
C VAL A 264 9.42 -1.44 29.87
N THR A 265 8.85 -1.16 31.03
CA THR A 265 8.13 -2.14 31.86
C THR A 265 6.65 -2.09 31.52
N GLY A 266 6.04 -3.22 31.15
CA GLY A 266 4.64 -3.29 30.77
C GLY A 266 3.70 -3.43 31.95
N GLN A 267 2.59 -2.68 31.95
CA GLN A 267 1.43 -2.86 32.81
C GLN A 267 0.17 -2.50 32.01
N PHE A 268 -0.24 -3.41 31.16
CA PHE A 268 -1.31 -3.13 30.20
C PHE A 268 -2.61 -2.67 30.87
N ASN A 269 -3.10 -1.54 30.37
CA ASN A 269 -4.41 -0.99 30.70
C ASN A 269 -4.99 -0.31 29.43
N LEU A 270 -6.07 -0.86 28.89
CA LEU A 270 -6.66 -0.40 27.65
C LEU A 270 -7.06 1.09 27.69
N SER A 271 -7.72 1.52 28.78
CA SER A 271 -8.21 2.90 28.92
C SER A 271 -7.06 3.91 28.98
N LEU A 272 -6.02 3.61 29.75
CA LEU A 272 -4.83 4.47 29.85
C LEU A 272 -4.02 4.46 28.54
N CYS A 273 -3.86 3.31 27.90
CA CYS A 273 -3.18 3.23 26.60
C CYS A 273 -3.96 4.03 25.53
N SER A 274 -5.27 3.90 25.46
CA SER A 274 -6.10 4.71 24.55
C SER A 274 -5.96 6.21 24.86
N ALA A 275 -5.90 6.60 26.13
CA ALA A 275 -5.69 8.00 26.51
C ALA A 275 -4.34 8.54 26.02
N LEU A 276 -3.28 7.74 26.10
CA LEU A 276 -1.96 8.11 25.55
C LEU A 276 -2.02 8.31 24.01
N TYR A 277 -2.69 7.41 23.30
CA TYR A 277 -2.85 7.59 21.86
C TYR A 277 -3.76 8.77 21.49
N ARG A 278 -4.80 9.08 22.28
CA ARG A 278 -5.57 10.33 22.10
C ARG A 278 -4.70 11.58 22.21
N GLN A 279 -3.72 11.59 23.12
CA GLN A 279 -2.77 12.70 23.19
C GLN A 279 -1.93 12.82 21.92
N VAL A 280 -1.46 11.70 21.36
CA VAL A 280 -0.77 11.67 20.07
C VAL A 280 -1.68 12.20 18.96
N LEU A 281 -2.95 11.73 18.89
CA LEU A 281 -3.89 12.09 17.84
C LEU A 281 -4.27 13.58 17.85
N LYS A 282 -4.31 14.22 19.02
CA LYS A 282 -4.59 15.66 19.16
C LYS A 282 -3.55 16.57 18.52
N GLU A 283 -2.35 16.07 18.25
CA GLU A 283 -1.32 16.82 17.51
C GLU A 283 -1.63 16.95 16.01
N PHE A 284 -2.68 16.26 15.52
CA PHE A 284 -3.01 16.19 14.09
C PHE A 284 -4.41 16.75 13.79
N PRO A 285 -4.62 17.39 12.62
CA PRO A 285 -5.89 18.02 12.27
C PRO A 285 -6.96 17.01 11.81
N LEU A 286 -7.13 15.89 12.52
CA LEU A 286 -8.06 14.81 12.14
C LEU A 286 -9.54 15.24 12.18
N GLN A 287 -9.86 16.29 12.90
CA GLN A 287 -11.26 16.77 13.03
C GLN A 287 -11.83 17.34 11.72
N ALA A 288 -11.00 17.81 10.80
CA ALA A 288 -11.45 18.28 9.49
C ALA A 288 -12.19 17.20 8.68
N LEU A 289 -11.86 15.91 8.90
CA LEU A 289 -12.50 14.79 8.22
C LEU A 289 -13.94 14.54 8.68
N LYS A 290 -14.29 14.93 9.92
CA LYS A 290 -15.64 14.73 10.49
C LYS A 290 -16.71 15.60 9.82
N ALA A 291 -16.32 16.72 9.25
CA ALA A 291 -17.21 17.66 8.55
C ALA A 291 -17.39 17.31 7.06
N SER A 292 -16.64 16.34 6.54
CA SER A 292 -16.58 16.00 5.13
C SER A 292 -17.64 14.99 4.69
N GLU A 293 -17.78 14.81 3.38
CA GLU A 293 -18.65 13.82 2.72
C GLU A 293 -18.26 12.37 3.05
N GLY A 294 -17.11 12.13 3.69
CA GLY A 294 -16.63 10.83 4.12
C GLY A 294 -17.53 10.07 5.10
N ARG A 295 -18.49 10.76 5.76
CA ARG A 295 -19.41 10.12 6.72
C ARG A 295 -20.31 9.03 6.13
N SER A 296 -20.61 9.08 4.83
CA SER A 296 -21.43 8.06 4.13
C SER A 296 -20.59 7.05 3.37
N THR A 297 -19.28 7.24 3.27
CA THR A 297 -18.37 6.39 2.51
C THR A 297 -18.07 5.09 3.26
N SER A 298 -18.08 3.98 2.54
CA SER A 298 -17.54 2.71 3.03
C SER A 298 -16.04 2.67 2.77
N PHE A 299 -15.24 2.43 3.81
CA PHE A 299 -13.79 2.41 3.73
C PHE A 299 -13.23 0.99 3.71
N LEU A 300 -12.18 0.80 2.92
CA LEU A 300 -11.29 -0.34 3.06
C LEU A 300 -10.04 0.08 3.85
N ALA A 301 -9.84 -0.56 4.97
CA ALA A 301 -8.60 -0.45 5.72
C ALA A 301 -7.60 -1.42 5.11
N ILE A 302 -6.46 -0.88 4.66
CA ILE A 302 -5.38 -1.63 4.05
C ILE A 302 -4.07 -1.38 4.79
N GLY A 303 -3.21 -2.38 4.77
CA GLY A 303 -1.80 -2.23 5.14
C GLY A 303 -0.98 -2.29 3.87
N ASN A 304 0.08 -1.52 3.83
CA ASN A 304 0.90 -1.33 2.65
C ASN A 304 1.70 -2.60 2.35
N GLY A 305 1.16 -3.52 1.52
CA GLY A 305 1.87 -4.65 0.87
C GLY A 305 2.85 -5.48 1.72
N SER A 306 3.01 -5.14 2.98
CA SER A 306 3.87 -5.85 3.91
C SER A 306 3.06 -6.93 4.64
N PRO A 307 3.56 -8.17 4.75
CA PRO A 307 2.96 -9.18 5.62
C PRO A 307 2.87 -8.72 7.10
N ILE A 308 3.41 -7.55 7.41
CA ILE A 308 3.45 -6.88 8.71
C ILE A 308 2.72 -5.52 8.67
N GLY A 309 1.95 -5.22 7.61
CA GLY A 309 1.11 -4.02 7.58
C GLY A 309 0.22 -3.96 8.82
N ALA A 310 0.03 -2.77 9.39
CA ALA A 310 -0.65 -2.60 10.68
C ALA A 310 -2.01 -3.31 10.71
N ILE A 311 -2.81 -3.15 9.65
CA ILE A 311 -4.16 -3.73 9.58
C ILE A 311 -4.12 -5.23 9.31
N GLU A 312 -3.28 -5.69 8.39
CA GLU A 312 -3.11 -7.13 8.14
C GLU A 312 -2.53 -7.84 9.37
N GLY A 313 -1.56 -7.21 10.02
CA GLY A 313 -1.03 -7.68 11.30
C GLY A 313 -2.15 -7.80 12.34
N ALA A 314 -3.03 -6.81 12.45
CA ALA A 314 -4.16 -6.85 13.35
C ALA A 314 -5.13 -7.99 13.01
N LEU A 315 -5.50 -8.19 11.74
CA LEU A 315 -6.39 -9.27 11.34
C LEU A 315 -5.82 -10.65 11.70
N LYS A 316 -4.54 -10.86 11.42
CA LYS A 316 -3.85 -12.11 11.69
C LYS A 316 -3.61 -12.33 13.18
N VAL A 317 -3.05 -11.34 13.85
CA VAL A 317 -2.66 -11.41 15.26
C VAL A 317 -3.89 -11.51 16.16
N TRP A 318 -4.95 -10.75 15.85
CA TRP A 318 -6.14 -10.69 16.69
C TRP A 318 -7.24 -11.67 16.28
N ASN A 319 -6.97 -12.54 15.29
CA ASN A 319 -7.93 -13.53 14.76
C ASN A 319 -9.30 -12.89 14.44
N LEU A 320 -9.25 -11.78 13.71
CA LEU A 320 -10.44 -11.09 13.23
C LEU A 320 -10.82 -11.60 11.84
N ALA A 321 -12.10 -11.59 11.52
CA ALA A 321 -12.57 -11.89 10.18
C ALA A 321 -12.06 -10.81 9.20
N GLU A 322 -11.69 -11.20 7.96
CA GLU A 322 -11.16 -10.29 6.93
C GLU A 322 -12.05 -9.07 6.62
N THR A 323 -13.28 -9.07 7.08
CA THR A 323 -14.27 -8.04 6.75
C THR A 323 -14.64 -7.14 7.91
N SER A 324 -14.19 -7.42 9.13
CA SER A 324 -14.63 -6.66 10.30
C SER A 324 -13.51 -6.42 11.29
N LEU A 325 -13.36 -5.17 11.70
CA LEU A 325 -12.53 -4.74 12.82
C LEU A 325 -13.36 -4.55 14.10
N SER A 326 -14.64 -4.89 14.08
CA SER A 326 -15.47 -4.91 15.29
C SER A 326 -14.90 -5.92 16.28
N GLY A 327 -14.86 -5.57 17.56
CA GLY A 327 -14.28 -6.41 18.60
C GLY A 327 -12.75 -6.36 18.68
N LEU A 328 -12.06 -5.51 17.90
CA LEU A 328 -10.60 -5.35 18.00
C LEU A 328 -10.19 -4.95 19.43
N ALA A 329 -10.87 -3.97 20.03
CA ALA A 329 -10.58 -3.53 21.40
C ALA A 329 -10.71 -4.67 22.41
N ASP A 330 -11.78 -5.47 22.32
CA ASP A 330 -12.01 -6.61 23.22
C ASP A 330 -10.94 -7.69 23.07
N ARG A 331 -10.55 -8.00 21.84
CA ARG A 331 -9.47 -8.96 21.56
C ARG A 331 -8.13 -8.49 22.10
N VAL A 332 -7.80 -7.22 21.85
CA VAL A 332 -6.58 -6.60 22.38
C VAL A 332 -6.60 -6.61 23.90
N SER A 333 -7.69 -6.18 24.51
CA SER A 333 -7.83 -6.17 25.96
C SER A 333 -7.71 -7.57 26.57
N GLY A 334 -8.43 -8.54 26.03
CA GLY A 334 -8.39 -9.93 26.52
C GLY A 334 -7.01 -10.56 26.47
N ALA A 335 -6.27 -10.32 25.39
CA ALA A 335 -4.93 -10.86 25.23
C ALA A 335 -3.88 -10.08 26.06
N CYS A 336 -3.87 -8.77 25.95
CA CYS A 336 -2.80 -7.94 26.48
C CYS A 336 -2.90 -7.69 27.99
N SER A 337 -4.05 -7.93 28.61
CA SER A 337 -4.23 -7.93 30.07
C SER A 337 -3.57 -9.15 30.76
N THR A 338 -3.04 -10.09 29.99
CA THR A 338 -2.29 -11.23 30.54
C THR A 338 -0.78 -10.93 30.55
N SER A 339 0.03 -11.81 31.22
CA SER A 339 1.49 -11.64 31.20
C SER A 339 2.07 -11.85 29.81
N TRP A 340 3.21 -11.19 29.55
CA TRP A 340 3.93 -11.32 28.27
C TRP A 340 4.26 -12.77 27.92
N GLU A 341 4.67 -13.58 28.89
CA GLU A 341 4.93 -15.00 28.70
C GLU A 341 3.67 -15.77 28.26
N ARG A 342 2.51 -15.40 28.76
CA ARG A 342 1.25 -16.01 28.36
C ARG A 342 0.84 -15.57 26.96
N VAL A 343 1.03 -14.29 26.63
CA VAL A 343 0.81 -13.75 25.27
C VAL A 343 1.68 -14.51 24.26
N LYS A 344 2.98 -14.65 24.52
CA LYS A 344 3.89 -15.40 23.63
C LYS A 344 3.44 -16.86 23.43
N ARG A 345 3.07 -17.54 24.50
CA ARG A 345 2.62 -18.95 24.41
C ARG A 345 1.31 -19.11 23.65
N HIS A 346 0.37 -18.19 23.83
CA HIS A 346 -0.97 -18.33 23.25
C HIS A 346 -0.98 -17.97 21.76
N PHE A 347 -0.27 -16.93 21.37
CA PHE A 347 -0.29 -16.40 20.00
C PHE A 347 0.92 -16.83 19.15
N GLY A 348 1.91 -17.46 19.74
CA GLY A 348 3.09 -18.03 19.04
C GLY A 348 3.87 -17.00 18.24
N GLY A 349 4.44 -17.41 17.11
CA GLY A 349 5.26 -16.54 16.24
C GLY A 349 4.52 -15.33 15.62
N ALA A 350 3.19 -15.30 15.67
CA ALA A 350 2.41 -14.12 15.25
C ALA A 350 2.59 -12.93 16.22
N PHE A 351 2.85 -13.23 17.50
CA PHE A 351 3.18 -12.25 18.55
C PHE A 351 4.68 -12.23 18.87
N SER A 352 5.50 -12.14 17.84
CA SER A 352 6.96 -12.07 18.02
C SER A 352 7.42 -10.75 18.67
N SER A 353 6.52 -9.77 18.80
CA SER A 353 6.85 -8.45 19.35
C SER A 353 5.78 -7.97 20.32
N PRO A 354 6.17 -7.45 21.52
CA PRO A 354 5.25 -6.85 22.47
C PRO A 354 4.54 -5.60 21.93
N ASN A 355 5.06 -5.03 20.84
CA ASN A 355 4.46 -3.88 20.15
C ASN A 355 3.04 -4.15 19.61
N GLN A 356 2.64 -5.40 19.46
CA GLN A 356 1.32 -5.74 18.92
C GLN A 356 0.17 -5.22 19.81
N CYS A 357 0.34 -5.24 21.12
CA CYS A 357 -0.66 -4.68 22.02
C CYS A 357 -0.84 -3.18 21.79
N ALA A 358 0.24 -2.43 21.79
CA ALA A 358 0.24 -1.01 21.49
C ALA A 358 -0.32 -0.70 20.10
N ASN A 359 0.07 -1.48 19.08
CA ASN A 359 -0.43 -1.32 17.71
C ASN A 359 -1.95 -1.57 17.61
N GLY A 360 -2.45 -2.60 18.29
CA GLY A 360 -3.88 -2.90 18.28
C GLY A 360 -4.71 -1.77 18.89
N VAL A 361 -4.26 -1.21 20.03
CA VAL A 361 -4.90 -0.04 20.65
C VAL A 361 -4.82 1.18 19.73
N PHE A 362 -3.66 1.42 19.11
CA PHE A 362 -3.49 2.52 18.15
C PHE A 362 -4.49 2.43 16.99
N ILE A 363 -4.56 1.28 16.33
CA ILE A 363 -5.47 1.07 15.18
C ILE A 363 -6.91 1.34 15.59
N HIS A 364 -7.34 0.80 16.74
CA HIS A 364 -8.69 1.03 17.24
C HIS A 364 -8.96 2.51 17.51
N THR A 365 -8.06 3.17 18.27
CA THR A 365 -8.22 4.58 18.66
C THR A 365 -8.17 5.49 17.43
N PHE A 366 -7.25 5.24 16.49
CA PHE A 366 -7.14 6.03 15.27
C PHE A 366 -8.37 5.93 14.37
N LEU A 367 -8.92 4.71 14.20
CA LEU A 367 -10.06 4.52 13.29
C LEU A 367 -11.39 4.99 13.91
N PHE A 368 -11.65 4.66 15.17
CA PHE A 368 -12.98 4.69 15.72
C PHE A 368 -13.21 5.74 16.81
N ASP A 369 -12.16 6.22 17.46
CA ASP A 369 -12.27 7.21 18.53
C ASP A 369 -12.61 8.59 17.98
N ASP A 370 -13.25 9.42 18.79
CA ASP A 370 -13.58 10.79 18.44
C ASP A 370 -12.35 11.70 18.27
N ASP A 371 -11.25 11.43 18.94
CA ASP A 371 -9.98 12.12 18.71
C ASP A 371 -9.23 11.58 17.47
N GLY A 372 -9.67 10.44 16.90
CA GLY A 372 -9.18 9.85 15.66
C GLY A 372 -10.01 10.23 14.44
N LEU A 373 -10.18 9.28 13.51
CA LEU A 373 -11.00 9.46 12.31
C LEU A 373 -12.51 9.48 12.62
N GLY A 374 -12.95 8.94 13.76
CA GLY A 374 -14.34 8.89 14.17
C GLY A 374 -15.24 8.05 13.24
N LEU A 375 -14.66 7.05 12.59
CA LEU A 375 -15.40 6.17 11.68
C LEU A 375 -16.25 5.18 12.49
N ARG A 376 -17.40 4.81 11.95
CA ARG A 376 -18.20 3.74 12.56
C ARG A 376 -17.64 2.38 12.15
N SER A 377 -17.76 1.39 13.02
CA SER A 377 -17.27 0.03 12.75
C SER A 377 -17.93 -0.65 11.54
N ASP A 378 -19.16 -0.26 11.19
CA ASP A 378 -19.88 -0.73 10.00
C ASP A 378 -19.38 -0.08 8.69
N GLN A 379 -18.70 1.06 8.77
CA GLN A 379 -18.10 1.75 7.61
C GLN A 379 -16.75 1.17 7.21
N VAL A 380 -16.01 0.53 8.12
CA VAL A 380 -14.64 0.08 7.88
C VAL A 380 -14.59 -1.42 7.73
N ARG A 381 -14.08 -1.85 6.59
CA ARG A 381 -13.79 -3.26 6.31
C ARG A 381 -12.32 -3.43 6.04
N ALA A 382 -11.72 -4.45 6.58
CA ALA A 382 -10.34 -4.80 6.27
C ALA A 382 -10.32 -5.97 5.30
N LYS A 383 -9.50 -5.86 4.25
CA LYS A 383 -9.30 -6.94 3.28
C LYS A 383 -7.84 -7.02 2.88
N LYS A 384 -7.28 -8.21 2.95
CA LYS A 384 -5.94 -8.50 2.42
C LYS A 384 -5.93 -8.49 0.89
N ARG A 385 -6.97 -9.04 0.26
CA ARG A 385 -7.05 -9.20 -1.19
C ARG A 385 -8.41 -8.76 -1.75
N ILE A 386 -8.38 -8.11 -2.89
CA ILE A 386 -9.57 -7.76 -3.67
C ILE A 386 -9.44 -8.48 -5.01
N GLN A 387 -10.43 -9.30 -5.38
CA GLN A 387 -10.39 -10.13 -6.59
C GLN A 387 -9.11 -10.99 -6.68
N GLY A 388 -8.64 -11.52 -5.56
CA GLY A 388 -7.43 -12.33 -5.49
C GLY A 388 -6.10 -11.57 -5.52
N ARG A 389 -6.12 -10.24 -5.68
CA ARG A 389 -4.94 -9.37 -5.73
C ARG A 389 -4.76 -8.57 -4.45
N GLU A 390 -3.53 -8.39 -4.06
CA GLU A 390 -3.14 -7.51 -2.96
C GLU A 390 -3.20 -6.04 -3.41
N PRO A 391 -3.91 -5.15 -2.67
CA PRO A 391 -3.90 -3.73 -2.96
C PRO A 391 -2.50 -3.12 -2.79
N THR A 392 -2.14 -2.24 -3.72
CA THR A 392 -0.87 -1.50 -3.65
C THR A 392 -0.98 -0.16 -4.37
N TRP A 393 -0.45 0.90 -3.78
CA TRP A 393 -0.44 2.22 -4.41
C TRP A 393 0.40 2.24 -5.70
N THR A 394 1.40 1.37 -5.86
CA THR A 394 2.29 1.33 -7.03
C THR A 394 1.55 1.01 -8.34
N ARG A 395 0.54 0.17 -8.28
CA ARG A 395 -0.31 -0.12 -9.45
C ARG A 395 -1.21 1.07 -9.78
N GLY A 396 -1.78 1.74 -8.76
CA GLY A 396 -2.54 2.97 -8.94
C GLY A 396 -1.71 4.12 -9.50
N PHE A 397 -0.42 4.22 -9.11
CA PHE A 397 0.55 5.14 -9.69
C PHE A 397 0.66 4.93 -11.22
N LEU A 398 0.87 3.71 -11.67
CA LEU A 398 0.96 3.40 -13.12
C LEU A 398 -0.36 3.64 -13.86
N MET A 399 -1.51 3.55 -13.20
CA MET A 399 -2.82 3.86 -13.79
C MET A 399 -3.07 5.37 -13.92
N ALA A 400 -2.53 6.16 -13.00
CA ALA A 400 -2.71 7.61 -12.98
C ALA A 400 -1.74 8.34 -13.91
N GLU A 401 -0.48 7.90 -13.92
CA GLU A 401 0.63 8.52 -14.63
C GLU A 401 0.72 7.95 -16.05
N ARG A 402 0.04 8.59 -17.00
CA ARG A 402 -0.07 8.12 -18.40
C ARG A 402 1.22 8.27 -19.24
N SER A 403 2.31 8.72 -18.65
CA SER A 403 3.54 9.06 -19.38
C SER A 403 4.60 7.97 -19.15
N PHE A 404 4.52 6.91 -19.91
CA PHE A 404 5.62 5.97 -20.11
C PHE A 404 5.87 5.78 -21.59
#